data_0775862008be018dad6badb0114681f7
#
_entry.id   0775862008be018dad6badb0114681f7
#
_cell.length_a   1.000
_cell.length_b   1.000
_cell.length_c   1.000
_cell.angle_alpha   90.00
_cell.angle_beta   90.00
_cell.angle_gamma   90.00
#
_symmetry.space_group_name_H-M   'P 1'
#
loop_
_entity.id
_entity.type
_entity.pdbx_description
1 polymer ?
#
loop_
_entity_poly.entity_id
_entity_poly.type
_entity_poly.pdbx_seq_one_letter_code
_entity_poly.pdbx_strand_id
1 'polypeptide(L)'
;MVQAAMPEHESVVHDLFAEYLRWVCSKIYQEYRAVFDAESMIVHDMEKIDIFLPPKGILLLAYEDGDPAGCACTRTIEEEIAELKRMYVRPNHRKKGIGAKLVQESIRQVRTMKYTKMRLDSAGFMLDAHRVYRSLGFREISAYGGSEIPVEYRQHWVFMQLDLQ
;
A
#
# COMPACT_ATOMS: atom_id res chain seq x y z
N MET A 1 -16.42 -1.90 0.77
CA MET A 1 -15.27 -0.99 0.68
C MET A 1 -15.75 0.43 0.72
N VAL A 2 -15.04 1.28 1.44
CA VAL A 2 -15.32 2.72 1.54
C VAL A 2 -14.04 3.50 1.32
N GLN A 3 -14.15 4.72 0.80
CA GLN A 3 -13.05 5.67 0.79
C GLN A 3 -12.98 6.33 2.15
N ALA A 4 -11.79 6.38 2.74
CA ALA A 4 -11.61 6.98 4.06
C ALA A 4 -11.83 8.50 4.01
N ALA A 5 -12.44 9.01 5.06
CA ALA A 5 -12.59 10.44 5.34
C ALA A 5 -12.07 10.72 6.75
N MET A 6 -11.39 11.85 6.92
CA MET A 6 -10.90 12.29 8.22
C MET A 6 -11.80 13.40 8.77
N PRO A 7 -12.05 13.45 10.09
CA PRO A 7 -11.51 12.56 11.12
C PRO A 7 -12.31 11.25 11.34
N GLU A 8 -13.39 11.01 10.60
CA GLU A 8 -14.34 9.89 10.83
C GLU A 8 -13.65 8.52 10.92
N HIS A 9 -12.69 8.28 10.03
CA HIS A 9 -11.99 6.99 9.94
C HIS A 9 -10.57 6.99 10.56
N GLU A 10 -10.18 8.06 11.24
CA GLU A 10 -8.81 8.25 11.73
C GLU A 10 -8.32 7.10 12.61
N SER A 11 -9.12 6.68 13.58
CA SER A 11 -8.79 5.58 14.49
C SER A 11 -8.60 4.25 13.74
N VAL A 12 -9.49 3.93 12.80
CA VAL A 12 -9.41 2.69 12.01
C VAL A 12 -8.17 2.70 11.11
N VAL A 13 -7.86 3.83 10.50
CA VAL A 13 -6.67 3.99 9.65
C VAL A 13 -5.41 3.83 10.48
N HIS A 14 -5.34 4.52 11.63
CA HIS A 14 -4.22 4.40 12.57
C HIS A 14 -3.98 2.94 12.96
N ASP A 15 -5.01 2.22 13.38
CA ASP A 15 -4.89 0.83 13.82
C ASP A 15 -4.38 -0.08 12.69
N LEU A 16 -4.93 0.03 11.48
CA LEU A 16 -4.49 -0.77 10.33
C LEU A 16 -3.05 -0.44 9.92
N PHE A 17 -2.64 0.82 9.96
CA PHE A 17 -1.25 1.22 9.68
C PHE A 17 -0.30 0.71 10.75
N ALA A 18 -0.67 0.82 12.03
CA ALA A 18 0.14 0.33 13.14
C ALA A 18 0.33 -1.18 13.09
N GLU A 19 -0.75 -1.94 12.88
CA GLU A 19 -0.68 -3.40 12.70
C GLU A 19 0.24 -3.78 11.53
N TYR A 20 0.05 -3.13 10.37
CA TYR A 20 0.86 -3.39 9.18
C TYR A 20 2.33 -3.06 9.39
N LEU A 21 2.64 -1.84 9.85
CA LEU A 21 4.02 -1.35 9.97
C LEU A 21 4.80 -2.12 11.03
N ARG A 22 4.21 -2.42 12.19
CA ARG A 22 4.85 -3.26 13.21
C ARG A 22 5.15 -4.65 12.67
N TRP A 23 4.20 -5.25 11.99
CA TRP A 23 4.39 -6.58 11.40
C TRP A 23 5.47 -6.57 10.31
N VAL A 24 5.41 -5.64 9.36
CA VAL A 24 6.35 -5.62 8.23
C VAL A 24 7.77 -5.27 8.67
N CYS A 25 7.95 -4.31 9.58
CA CYS A 25 9.27 -3.95 10.11
C CYS A 25 9.89 -5.13 10.89
N SER A 26 9.11 -5.84 11.70
CA SER A 26 9.56 -7.06 12.37
C SER A 26 10.01 -8.13 11.37
N LYS A 27 9.25 -8.34 10.30
CA LYS A 27 9.60 -9.30 9.23
C LYS A 27 10.85 -8.88 8.46
N ILE A 28 10.98 -7.62 8.11
CA ILE A 28 12.16 -7.08 7.44
C ILE A 28 13.41 -7.33 8.28
N TYR A 29 13.33 -7.09 9.59
CA TYR A 29 14.46 -7.39 10.49
C TYR A 29 14.79 -8.89 10.53
N GLN A 30 13.79 -9.76 10.61
CA GLN A 30 13.99 -11.21 10.63
C GLN A 30 14.67 -11.71 9.34
N GLU A 31 14.20 -11.25 8.18
CA GLU A 31 14.65 -11.73 6.86
C GLU A 31 15.97 -11.08 6.40
N TYR A 32 16.12 -9.77 6.64
CA TYR A 32 17.19 -8.98 6.01
C TYR A 32 18.12 -8.29 7.01
N ARG A 33 17.84 -8.38 8.32
CA ARG A 33 18.57 -7.65 9.38
C ARG A 33 18.55 -6.13 9.21
N ALA A 34 17.64 -5.62 8.38
CA ALA A 34 17.40 -4.19 8.21
C ALA A 34 16.47 -3.67 9.31
N VAL A 35 16.82 -2.53 9.89
CA VAL A 35 16.06 -1.90 10.99
C VAL A 35 15.26 -0.73 10.44
N PHE A 36 13.95 -0.80 10.60
CA PHE A 36 13.03 0.30 10.35
C PHE A 36 12.24 0.58 11.62
N ASP A 37 12.11 1.84 11.98
CA ASP A 37 11.36 2.26 13.15
C ASP A 37 9.87 2.37 12.83
N ALA A 38 9.13 1.33 13.20
CA ALA A 38 7.69 1.26 12.92
C ALA A 38 6.90 2.40 13.59
N GLU A 39 7.25 2.78 14.82
CA GLU A 39 6.52 3.83 15.55
C GLU A 39 6.72 5.21 14.90
N SER A 40 7.97 5.53 14.53
CA SER A 40 8.24 6.76 13.76
C SER A 40 7.54 6.77 12.40
N MET A 41 7.45 5.61 11.73
CA MET A 41 6.72 5.51 10.46
C MET A 41 5.21 5.70 10.63
N ILE A 42 4.61 5.16 11.69
CA ILE A 42 3.19 5.35 12.01
C ILE A 42 2.88 6.83 12.24
N VAL A 43 3.66 7.50 13.09
CA VAL A 43 3.51 8.93 13.36
C VAL A 43 3.63 9.73 12.07
N HIS A 44 4.67 9.49 11.27
CA HIS A 44 4.89 10.18 10.00
C HIS A 44 3.74 10.01 9.01
N ASP A 45 3.22 8.77 8.85
CA ASP A 45 2.10 8.49 7.96
C ASP A 45 0.83 9.21 8.40
N MET A 46 0.56 9.25 9.71
CA MET A 46 -0.62 9.93 10.25
C MET A 46 -0.50 11.45 10.15
N GLU A 47 0.67 12.03 10.40
CA GLU A 47 0.91 13.48 10.22
C GLU A 47 0.78 13.92 8.76
N LYS A 48 1.09 13.03 7.82
CA LYS A 48 1.02 13.28 6.38
C LYS A 48 -0.13 12.56 5.69
N ILE A 49 -1.17 12.20 6.42
CA ILE A 49 -2.29 11.41 5.89
C ILE A 49 -2.96 12.05 4.66
N ASP A 50 -2.89 13.37 4.55
CA ASP A 50 -3.45 14.14 3.42
C ASP A 50 -2.88 13.74 2.05
N ILE A 51 -1.67 13.16 2.00
CA ILE A 51 -1.11 12.66 0.72
C ILE A 51 -1.87 11.45 0.18
N PHE A 52 -2.58 10.73 1.05
CA PHE A 52 -3.43 9.58 0.70
C PHE A 52 -4.92 9.97 0.59
N LEU A 53 -5.26 11.24 0.67
CA LEU A 53 -6.63 11.71 0.56
C LEU A 53 -6.82 12.56 -0.70
N PRO A 54 -8.05 12.67 -1.23
CA PRO A 54 -8.32 13.54 -2.37
C PRO A 54 -7.93 15.01 -2.09
N PRO A 55 -7.42 15.72 -3.10
CA PRO A 55 -7.18 15.28 -4.49
C PRO A 55 -5.82 14.61 -4.73
N LYS A 56 -4.96 14.45 -3.71
CA LYS A 56 -3.57 13.98 -3.84
C LYS A 56 -3.43 12.47 -3.92
N GLY A 57 -4.40 11.74 -3.37
CA GLY A 57 -4.36 10.31 -3.27
C GLY A 57 -5.72 9.69 -2.94
N ILE A 58 -5.71 8.41 -2.61
CA ILE A 58 -6.88 7.63 -2.25
C ILE A 58 -6.51 6.71 -1.10
N LEU A 59 -7.32 6.68 -0.06
CA LEU A 59 -7.25 5.71 1.02
C LEU A 59 -8.54 4.90 1.04
N LEU A 60 -8.43 3.61 0.80
CA LEU A 60 -9.54 2.66 0.82
C LEU A 60 -9.52 1.83 2.09
N LEU A 61 -10.69 1.64 2.68
CA LEU A 61 -10.93 0.72 3.79
C LEU A 61 -11.85 -0.41 3.32
N ALA A 62 -11.48 -1.64 3.64
CA ALA A 62 -12.32 -2.81 3.46
C ALA A 62 -12.93 -3.21 4.80
N TYR A 63 -14.21 -3.51 4.79
CA TYR A 63 -14.94 -4.06 5.93
C TYR A 63 -15.51 -5.44 5.56
N GLU A 64 -15.56 -6.34 6.51
CA GLU A 64 -16.22 -7.63 6.43
C GLU A 64 -17.08 -7.80 7.68
N ASP A 65 -18.39 -8.00 7.51
CA ASP A 65 -19.38 -8.11 8.58
C ASP A 65 -19.36 -6.95 9.60
N GLY A 66 -19.01 -5.76 9.12
CA GLY A 66 -18.89 -4.54 9.93
C GLY A 66 -17.51 -4.29 10.52
N ASP A 67 -16.61 -5.28 10.51
CA ASP A 67 -15.27 -5.18 11.06
C ASP A 67 -14.27 -4.65 10.02
N PRO A 68 -13.35 -3.71 10.38
CA PRO A 68 -12.28 -3.27 9.51
C PRO A 68 -11.35 -4.44 9.16
N ALA A 69 -11.32 -4.82 7.90
CA ALA A 69 -10.60 -5.99 7.40
C ALA A 69 -9.25 -5.66 6.75
N GLY A 70 -9.08 -4.43 6.25
CA GLY A 70 -7.83 -4.03 5.58
C GLY A 70 -7.92 -2.66 4.94
N CYS A 71 -6.80 -2.23 4.36
CA CYS A 71 -6.67 -0.94 3.68
C CYS A 71 -5.76 -1.02 2.46
N ALA A 72 -5.85 -0.02 1.61
CA ALA A 72 -4.90 0.28 0.54
C ALA A 72 -4.84 1.79 0.33
N CYS A 73 -3.64 2.34 0.18
CA CYS A 73 -3.43 3.74 -0.11
C CYS A 73 -2.83 3.92 -1.49
N THR A 74 -3.14 5.03 -2.13
CA THR A 74 -2.41 5.51 -3.29
C THR A 74 -2.00 6.96 -3.07
N ARG A 75 -0.85 7.34 -3.61
CA ARG A 75 -0.37 8.71 -3.64
C ARG A 75 0.20 9.06 -5.02
N THR A 76 0.27 10.32 -5.33
CA THR A 76 1.01 10.82 -6.50
C THR A 76 2.51 10.81 -6.20
N ILE A 77 3.31 10.26 -7.12
CA ILE A 77 4.79 10.34 -7.04
C ILE A 77 5.39 11.16 -8.19
N GLU A 78 4.72 11.18 -9.33
CA GLU A 78 5.04 11.99 -10.52
C GLU A 78 3.72 12.43 -11.16
N GLU A 79 3.73 13.40 -12.07
CA GLU A 79 2.53 14.04 -12.63
C GLU A 79 1.44 13.05 -13.09
N GLU A 80 1.83 11.93 -13.69
CA GLU A 80 0.89 10.92 -14.20
C GLU A 80 1.08 9.53 -13.57
N ILE A 81 1.82 9.45 -12.47
CA ILE A 81 2.18 8.18 -11.84
C ILE A 81 1.69 8.15 -10.40
N ALA A 82 0.79 7.22 -10.13
CA ALA A 82 0.37 6.89 -8.77
C ALA A 82 1.23 5.76 -8.18
N GLU A 83 1.37 5.74 -6.87
CA GLU A 83 2.02 4.66 -6.13
C GLU A 83 1.04 4.02 -5.15
N LEU A 84 0.94 2.67 -5.19
CA LEU A 84 0.20 1.89 -4.21
C LEU A 84 1.06 1.68 -2.96
N LYS A 85 0.52 2.06 -1.81
CA LYS A 85 1.19 1.97 -0.50
C LYS A 85 0.25 1.35 0.54
N ARG A 86 0.84 0.87 1.63
CA ARG A 86 0.09 0.43 2.83
C ARG A 86 -1.04 -0.55 2.51
N MET A 87 -0.85 -1.42 1.49
CA MET A 87 -1.82 -2.47 1.19
C MET A 87 -1.71 -3.58 2.24
N TYR A 88 -2.74 -3.69 3.05
CA TYR A 88 -2.79 -4.62 4.17
C TYR A 88 -4.16 -5.25 4.34
N VAL A 89 -4.18 -6.55 4.66
CA VAL A 89 -5.37 -7.27 5.06
C VAL A 89 -5.05 -8.00 6.38
N ARG A 90 -5.88 -7.78 7.37
CA ARG A 90 -5.77 -8.45 8.68
C ARG A 90 -5.74 -9.96 8.52
N PRO A 91 -4.93 -10.71 9.30
CA PRO A 91 -4.76 -12.16 9.15
C PRO A 91 -6.07 -12.95 9.07
N ASN A 92 -7.04 -12.63 9.94
CA ASN A 92 -8.33 -13.34 10.01
C ASN A 92 -9.25 -13.07 8.78
N HIS A 93 -8.93 -12.08 7.97
CA HIS A 93 -9.70 -11.71 6.78
C HIS A 93 -8.98 -12.06 5.46
N ARG A 94 -7.81 -12.73 5.53
CA ARG A 94 -7.03 -13.17 4.36
C ARG A 94 -7.70 -14.34 3.64
N LYS A 95 -7.25 -14.61 2.40
CA LYS A 95 -7.74 -15.70 1.53
C LYS A 95 -9.22 -15.61 1.12
N LYS A 96 -9.85 -14.45 1.34
CA LYS A 96 -11.24 -14.15 0.95
C LYS A 96 -11.32 -13.18 -0.24
N GLY A 97 -10.20 -12.91 -0.91
CA GLY A 97 -10.13 -12.01 -2.07
C GLY A 97 -10.11 -10.51 -1.73
N ILE A 98 -10.11 -10.13 -0.44
CA ILE A 98 -10.19 -8.71 -0.01
C ILE A 98 -8.99 -7.90 -0.55
N GLY A 99 -7.77 -8.45 -0.49
CA GLY A 99 -6.59 -7.76 -1.01
C GLY A 99 -6.68 -7.48 -2.51
N ALA A 100 -7.13 -8.47 -3.30
CA ALA A 100 -7.34 -8.28 -4.73
C ALA A 100 -8.39 -7.20 -5.02
N LYS A 101 -9.50 -7.19 -4.28
CA LYS A 101 -10.57 -6.17 -4.41
C LYS A 101 -10.06 -4.77 -4.04
N LEU A 102 -9.25 -4.63 -3.00
CA LEU A 102 -8.63 -3.35 -2.63
C LEU A 102 -7.75 -2.82 -3.76
N VAL A 103 -6.87 -3.66 -4.32
CA VAL A 103 -5.99 -3.26 -5.43
C VAL A 103 -6.79 -2.96 -6.69
N GLN A 104 -7.80 -3.76 -7.05
CA GLN A 104 -8.69 -3.50 -8.19
C GLN A 104 -9.41 -2.16 -8.07
N GLU A 105 -9.95 -1.86 -6.89
CA GLU A 105 -10.63 -0.59 -6.65
C GLU A 105 -9.65 0.59 -6.69
N SER A 106 -8.44 0.43 -6.14
CA SER A 106 -7.37 1.43 -6.26
C SER A 106 -7.05 1.72 -7.74
N ILE A 107 -6.88 0.67 -8.56
CA ILE A 107 -6.64 0.80 -10.01
C ILE A 107 -7.80 1.54 -10.68
N ARG A 108 -9.04 1.18 -10.36
CA ARG A 108 -10.24 1.84 -10.93
C ARG A 108 -10.23 3.34 -10.62
N GLN A 109 -9.96 3.71 -9.38
CA GLN A 109 -9.98 5.12 -8.95
C GLN A 109 -8.83 5.93 -9.55
N VAL A 110 -7.61 5.41 -9.58
CA VAL A 110 -6.50 6.15 -10.19
C VAL A 110 -6.69 6.35 -11.71
N ARG A 111 -7.37 5.41 -12.40
CA ARG A 111 -7.79 5.61 -13.80
C ARG A 111 -8.74 6.81 -13.94
N THR A 112 -9.71 6.96 -13.04
CA THR A 112 -10.62 8.12 -13.07
C THR A 112 -9.90 9.45 -12.80
N MET A 113 -8.79 9.41 -12.07
CA MET A 113 -7.91 10.55 -11.81
C MET A 113 -6.91 10.81 -12.96
N LYS A 114 -7.02 10.06 -14.08
CA LYS A 114 -6.19 10.20 -15.30
C LYS A 114 -4.70 9.87 -15.12
N TYR A 115 -4.35 9.08 -14.12
CA TYR A 115 -3.01 8.52 -14.08
C TYR A 115 -2.80 7.53 -15.22
N THR A 116 -1.61 7.53 -15.80
CA THR A 116 -1.23 6.62 -16.89
C THR A 116 -0.51 5.38 -16.38
N LYS A 117 0.04 5.44 -15.17
CA LYS A 117 0.78 4.35 -14.55
C LYS A 117 0.49 4.25 -13.06
N MET A 118 0.59 3.03 -12.57
CA MET A 118 0.57 2.74 -11.13
C MET A 118 1.81 1.92 -10.78
N ARG A 119 2.59 2.38 -9.80
CA ARG A 119 3.79 1.69 -9.31
C ARG A 119 3.56 1.19 -7.88
N LEU A 120 4.38 0.26 -7.47
CA LEU A 120 4.49 -0.20 -6.09
C LEU A 120 5.90 -0.73 -5.82
N ASP A 121 6.29 -0.68 -4.56
CA ASP A 121 7.40 -1.44 -4.02
C ASP A 121 6.90 -2.42 -2.94
N SER A 122 7.52 -3.59 -2.83
CA SER A 122 7.09 -4.63 -1.90
C SER A 122 8.29 -5.49 -1.49
N ALA A 123 8.40 -5.80 -0.20
CA ALA A 123 9.49 -6.65 0.28
C ALA A 123 9.43 -8.05 -0.35
N GLY A 124 10.58 -8.62 -0.67
CA GLY A 124 10.70 -9.87 -1.42
C GLY A 124 9.97 -11.07 -0.82
N PHE A 125 9.80 -11.09 0.51
CA PHE A 125 9.07 -12.17 1.20
C PHE A 125 7.53 -12.10 1.05
N MET A 126 6.98 -11.02 0.52
CA MET A 126 5.52 -10.82 0.39
C MET A 126 4.93 -11.56 -0.82
N LEU A 127 5.18 -12.86 -0.93
CA LEU A 127 4.86 -13.67 -2.12
C LEU A 127 3.36 -13.67 -2.47
N ASP A 128 2.48 -13.69 -1.48
CA ASP A 128 1.03 -13.68 -1.72
C ASP A 128 0.57 -12.35 -2.32
N ALA A 129 1.12 -11.23 -1.83
CA ALA A 129 0.85 -9.91 -2.42
C ALA A 129 1.37 -9.83 -3.86
N HIS A 130 2.58 -10.34 -4.13
CA HIS A 130 3.14 -10.38 -5.48
C HIS A 130 2.28 -11.19 -6.45
N ARG A 131 1.69 -12.32 -6.00
CA ARG A 131 0.75 -13.09 -6.84
C ARG A 131 -0.48 -12.26 -7.20
N VAL A 132 -1.05 -11.53 -6.23
CA VAL A 132 -2.19 -10.63 -6.49
C VAL A 132 -1.79 -9.55 -7.49
N TYR A 133 -0.68 -8.86 -7.30
CA TYR A 133 -0.24 -7.80 -8.21
C TYR A 133 -0.03 -8.33 -9.64
N ARG A 134 0.69 -9.45 -9.81
CA ARG A 134 0.89 -10.06 -11.14
C ARG A 134 -0.44 -10.48 -11.79
N SER A 135 -1.38 -11.04 -11.03
CA SER A 135 -2.71 -11.42 -11.55
C SER A 135 -3.54 -10.23 -12.04
N LEU A 136 -3.23 -9.03 -11.55
CA LEU A 136 -3.87 -7.77 -11.94
C LEU A 136 -3.09 -7.01 -13.03
N GLY A 137 -2.03 -7.61 -13.57
CA GLY A 137 -1.28 -7.09 -14.71
C GLY A 137 -0.05 -6.26 -14.35
N PHE A 138 0.32 -6.16 -13.07
CA PHE A 138 1.59 -5.55 -12.69
C PHE A 138 2.77 -6.38 -13.17
N ARG A 139 3.78 -5.71 -13.70
CA ARG A 139 5.04 -6.29 -14.18
C ARG A 139 6.20 -5.76 -13.37
N GLU A 140 7.21 -6.58 -13.16
CA GLU A 140 8.43 -6.17 -12.47
C GLU A 140 9.20 -5.15 -13.30
N ILE A 141 9.72 -4.14 -12.61
CA ILE A 141 10.56 -3.07 -13.16
C ILE A 141 11.79 -2.86 -12.27
N SER A 142 12.75 -2.09 -12.75
CA SER A 142 13.85 -1.59 -11.92
C SER A 142 13.33 -0.62 -10.85
N ALA A 143 14.11 -0.44 -9.77
CA ALA A 143 13.80 0.57 -8.75
C ALA A 143 13.62 1.96 -9.38
N TYR A 144 12.64 2.70 -8.91
CA TYR A 144 12.27 4.01 -9.44
C TYR A 144 12.52 5.14 -8.44
N GLY A 145 12.62 6.36 -8.95
CA GLY A 145 12.61 7.58 -8.13
C GLY A 145 11.28 7.72 -7.38
N GLY A 146 11.33 8.31 -6.18
CA GLY A 146 10.14 8.47 -5.33
C GLY A 146 9.81 7.27 -4.44
N SER A 147 10.42 6.08 -4.66
CA SER A 147 10.35 4.98 -3.70
C SER A 147 11.07 5.37 -2.39
N GLU A 148 10.43 5.07 -1.28
CA GLU A 148 10.97 5.33 0.07
C GLU A 148 12.04 4.32 0.50
N ILE A 149 12.30 3.28 -0.31
CA ILE A 149 13.25 2.21 0.06
C ILE A 149 14.69 2.70 -0.13
N PRO A 150 15.51 2.71 0.94
CA PRO A 150 16.93 3.07 0.85
C PRO A 150 17.66 2.19 -0.16
N VAL A 151 18.62 2.78 -0.87
CA VAL A 151 19.33 2.13 -2.00
C VAL A 151 19.95 0.80 -1.59
N GLU A 152 20.56 0.75 -0.42
CA GLU A 152 21.23 -0.43 0.14
C GLU A 152 20.29 -1.63 0.39
N TYR A 153 18.97 -1.38 0.55
CA TYR A 153 17.99 -2.44 0.77
C TYR A 153 17.20 -2.83 -0.48
N ARG A 154 17.32 -2.07 -1.60
CA ARG A 154 16.52 -2.30 -2.82
C ARG A 154 16.70 -3.69 -3.43
N GLN A 155 17.83 -4.33 -3.24
CA GLN A 155 18.07 -5.72 -3.66
C GLN A 155 17.11 -6.74 -3.01
N HIS A 156 16.48 -6.39 -1.90
CA HIS A 156 15.52 -7.22 -1.17
C HIS A 156 14.06 -6.86 -1.48
N TRP A 157 13.83 -5.88 -2.38
CA TRP A 157 12.51 -5.41 -2.78
C TRP A 157 12.19 -5.76 -4.23
N VAL A 158 10.91 -5.98 -4.47
CA VAL A 158 10.33 -6.12 -5.81
C VAL A 158 9.63 -4.81 -6.14
N PHE A 159 9.98 -4.21 -7.28
CA PHE A 159 9.35 -3.01 -7.81
C PHE A 159 8.48 -3.41 -8.98
N MET A 160 7.25 -2.93 -9.01
CA MET A 160 6.30 -3.29 -10.06
C MET A 160 5.59 -2.06 -10.62
N GLN A 161 5.15 -2.17 -11.88
CA GLN A 161 4.35 -1.16 -12.57
C GLN A 161 3.19 -1.81 -13.31
N LEU A 162 2.07 -1.11 -13.32
CA LEU A 162 0.91 -1.36 -14.16
C LEU A 162 0.69 -0.15 -15.05
N ASP A 163 0.57 -0.37 -16.36
CA ASP A 163 0.11 0.64 -17.31
C ASP A 163 -1.42 0.70 -17.26
N LEU A 164 -1.98 1.91 -17.14
CA LEU A 164 -3.40 2.13 -16.82
C LEU A 164 -4.27 2.43 -18.05
N GLN A 165 -3.74 2.24 -19.24
CA GLN A 165 -4.47 2.49 -20.50
C GLN A 165 -5.66 1.57 -20.68
#